data_cac27cf78ce2426b3cbbfee250e4ef7b
#
_entry.id   cac27cf78ce2426b3cbbfee250e4ef7b
#
_cell.length_a   1.000
_cell.length_b   1.000
_cell.length_c   1.000
_cell.angle_alpha   90.00
_cell.angle_beta   90.00
_cell.angle_gamma   90.00
#
_symmetry.space_group_name_H-M   'P 1'
#
loop_
_entity.id
_entity.type
_entity.pdbx_description
1 polymer ?
#
loop_
_entity_poly.entity_id
_entity_poly.type
_entity_poly.pdbx_seq_one_letter_code
_entity_poly.pdbx_strand_id
1 'polypeptide(L)'
;MAETTTELRKTALNAVHRAAKSKMVDFGGWDMPVDCCGLIAEHMAVRTAVGVFDVSHMGDIQLRGPGSLAAVQHLCMNDASKLAVGQAHYSAMLYPNGTFVDDVIVHKLSENDYLIVINAGTREKDIQWVRKQIGHMPGVHVNDFSDYYTQLAIQGPRAAETLQKLTQTDLSTIKNYWFTWGHVCGLHNVLIARTGYTGEDGFEIYIPSDEPTSARVWGEVLAAGAEFGILACGLGARNTLRLEAGMALYGHEISDTINVLEAGLGRYAKLDKPEFVGREALLEIQSSGGPKRKLVGLEMIERGIGRDGYPLFSLDGVRIGEITSGSPSPFLKKNIAMAYVPVESAALETEVAVEIRGQKVKAKVVPLPFYKKPKKSI
;
A
#
# COMPACT_ATOMS: atom_id res chain seq x y z
N MET A 1 14.89 -21.91 27.30
CA MET A 1 13.55 -21.79 26.71
C MET A 1 13.72 -22.04 25.23
N ALA A 2 13.11 -23.09 24.68
CA ALA A 2 13.17 -23.36 23.25
C ALA A 2 12.43 -22.22 22.52
N GLU A 3 13.13 -21.49 21.67
CA GLU A 3 12.49 -20.59 20.70
C GLU A 3 11.58 -21.46 19.83
N THR A 4 10.29 -21.35 20.01
CA THR A 4 9.32 -21.85 19.04
C THR A 4 9.48 -20.99 17.80
N THR A 5 10.30 -21.44 16.84
CA THR A 5 10.32 -20.86 15.49
C THR A 5 8.95 -21.11 14.88
N THR A 6 8.09 -20.10 14.93
CA THR A 6 6.80 -20.15 14.23
C THR A 6 7.10 -20.30 12.74
N GLU A 7 6.60 -21.35 12.09
CA GLU A 7 6.78 -21.53 10.66
C GLU A 7 6.12 -20.36 9.92
N LEU A 8 6.88 -19.72 9.00
CA LEU A 8 6.39 -18.60 8.22
C LEU A 8 5.29 -19.07 7.26
N ARG A 9 4.26 -18.24 7.10
CA ARG A 9 3.21 -18.44 6.11
C ARG A 9 3.80 -18.33 4.70
N LYS A 10 3.21 -19.05 3.74
CA LYS A 10 3.67 -19.12 2.36
C LYS A 10 2.53 -18.75 1.43
N THR A 11 2.82 -17.94 0.40
CA THR A 11 1.89 -17.73 -0.71
C THR A 11 1.90 -18.96 -1.64
N ALA A 12 0.91 -19.07 -2.50
CA ALA A 12 0.89 -20.13 -3.53
C ALA A 12 2.08 -20.04 -4.52
N LEU A 13 2.78 -18.90 -4.56
CA LEU A 13 3.97 -18.69 -5.39
C LEU A 13 5.30 -18.89 -4.65
N ASN A 14 5.28 -19.23 -3.36
CA ASN A 14 6.50 -19.38 -2.57
C ASN A 14 7.51 -20.36 -3.19
N ALA A 15 7.04 -21.53 -3.64
CA ALA A 15 7.89 -22.52 -4.30
C ALA A 15 8.49 -21.98 -5.61
N VAL A 16 7.74 -21.19 -6.37
CA VAL A 16 8.20 -20.52 -7.61
C VAL A 16 9.33 -19.54 -7.30
N HIS A 17 9.15 -18.69 -6.28
CA HIS A 17 10.18 -17.73 -5.87
C HIS A 17 11.46 -18.40 -5.39
N ARG A 18 11.34 -19.50 -4.62
CA ARG A 18 12.49 -20.27 -4.17
C ARG A 18 13.20 -20.98 -5.32
N ALA A 19 12.45 -21.58 -6.26
CA ALA A 19 13.01 -22.21 -7.46
C ALA A 19 13.76 -21.19 -8.35
N ALA A 20 13.26 -19.95 -8.42
CA ALA A 20 13.92 -18.83 -9.10
C ALA A 20 15.12 -18.27 -8.32
N LYS A 21 15.42 -18.80 -7.12
CA LYS A 21 16.52 -18.36 -6.22
C LYS A 21 16.35 -16.89 -5.75
N SER A 22 15.13 -16.43 -5.64
CA SER A 22 14.83 -15.12 -5.03
C SER A 22 15.35 -15.09 -3.59
N LYS A 23 15.83 -13.93 -3.15
CA LYS A 23 16.22 -13.72 -1.75
C LYS A 23 14.96 -13.57 -0.90
N MET A 24 14.70 -14.58 -0.05
CA MET A 24 13.52 -14.63 0.80
C MET A 24 13.79 -14.02 2.18
N VAL A 25 12.77 -13.38 2.77
CA VAL A 25 12.80 -12.79 4.12
C VAL A 25 11.49 -13.03 4.84
N ASP A 26 11.52 -12.97 6.17
CA ASP A 26 10.31 -12.80 6.98
C ASP A 26 9.75 -11.40 6.78
N PHE A 27 8.52 -11.32 6.31
CA PHE A 27 7.77 -10.09 6.17
C PHE A 27 6.42 -10.22 6.87
N GLY A 28 6.35 -9.77 8.12
CA GLY A 28 5.13 -9.83 8.92
C GLY A 28 4.59 -11.27 9.09
N GLY A 29 5.48 -12.24 9.27
CA GLY A 29 5.14 -13.66 9.42
C GLY A 29 4.99 -14.44 8.10
N TRP A 30 5.31 -13.82 6.96
CA TRP A 30 5.29 -14.43 5.63
C TRP A 30 6.70 -14.62 5.07
N ASP A 31 6.95 -15.76 4.42
CA ASP A 31 8.18 -16.04 3.67
C ASP A 31 8.07 -15.44 2.26
N MET A 32 8.58 -14.20 2.09
CA MET A 32 8.38 -13.39 0.88
C MET A 32 9.69 -13.05 0.18
N PRO A 33 9.68 -12.90 -1.17
CA PRO A 33 10.86 -12.43 -1.89
C PRO A 33 11.10 -10.93 -1.63
N VAL A 34 12.27 -10.58 -1.08
CA VAL A 34 12.71 -9.19 -0.96
C VAL A 34 13.42 -8.72 -2.22
N ASP A 35 14.07 -9.64 -2.95
CA ASP A 35 14.83 -9.37 -4.16
C ASP A 35 14.76 -10.60 -5.06
N CYS A 36 14.31 -10.43 -6.29
CA CYS A 36 14.19 -11.49 -7.29
C CYS A 36 15.35 -11.49 -8.30
N CYS A 37 15.77 -10.31 -8.75
CA CYS A 37 16.79 -10.15 -9.79
C CYS A 37 17.60 -8.84 -9.64
N GLY A 38 17.56 -8.23 -8.48
CA GLY A 38 18.28 -7.02 -8.13
C GLY A 38 17.36 -5.80 -7.95
N LEU A 39 17.29 -5.30 -6.72
CA LEU A 39 16.40 -4.21 -6.30
C LEU A 39 16.39 -3.03 -7.30
N ILE A 40 17.58 -2.58 -7.75
CA ILE A 40 17.69 -1.43 -8.66
C ILE A 40 17.09 -1.78 -10.04
N ALA A 41 17.37 -2.96 -10.57
CA ALA A 41 16.84 -3.41 -11.86
C ALA A 41 15.32 -3.54 -11.80
N GLU A 42 14.78 -4.16 -10.74
CA GLU A 42 13.35 -4.32 -10.50
C GLU A 42 12.64 -2.97 -10.40
N HIS A 43 13.18 -2.05 -9.59
CA HIS A 43 12.66 -0.70 -9.45
C HIS A 43 12.62 0.04 -10.80
N MET A 44 13.72 -0.02 -11.54
CA MET A 44 13.82 0.63 -12.85
C MET A 44 12.89 0.00 -13.88
N ALA A 45 12.68 -1.33 -13.86
CA ALA A 45 11.72 -1.99 -14.74
C ALA A 45 10.31 -1.44 -14.53
N VAL A 46 9.88 -1.25 -13.26
CA VAL A 46 8.58 -0.65 -12.96
C VAL A 46 8.48 0.81 -13.43
N ARG A 47 9.54 1.59 -13.33
CA ARG A 47 9.55 3.00 -13.78
C ARG A 47 9.60 3.17 -15.29
N THR A 48 10.24 2.27 -16.03
CA THR A 48 10.55 2.46 -17.45
C THR A 48 9.91 1.43 -18.38
N ALA A 49 9.44 0.31 -17.83
CA ALA A 49 8.89 -0.83 -18.55
C ALA A 49 7.69 -1.44 -17.81
N VAL A 50 7.88 -2.59 -17.17
CA VAL A 50 6.86 -3.28 -16.38
C VAL A 50 7.51 -4.20 -15.35
N GLY A 51 6.92 -4.30 -14.17
CA GLY A 51 7.26 -5.28 -13.15
C GLY A 51 6.03 -6.05 -12.69
N VAL A 52 6.22 -7.27 -12.20
CA VAL A 52 5.16 -8.07 -11.57
C VAL A 52 5.55 -8.43 -10.15
N PHE A 53 4.63 -8.24 -9.21
CA PHE A 53 4.78 -8.53 -7.79
C PHE A 53 3.80 -9.61 -7.36
N ASP A 54 4.27 -10.55 -6.54
CA ASP A 54 3.40 -11.36 -5.70
C ASP A 54 2.98 -10.54 -4.48
N VAL A 55 1.70 -10.21 -4.40
CA VAL A 55 1.10 -9.49 -3.27
C VAL A 55 0.03 -10.33 -2.56
N SER A 56 0.08 -11.65 -2.73
CA SER A 56 -0.88 -12.62 -2.18
C SER A 56 -0.85 -12.72 -0.65
N HIS A 57 0.14 -12.11 0.01
CA HIS A 57 0.20 -11.98 1.46
C HIS A 57 -0.80 -10.98 2.03
N MET A 58 -1.36 -10.08 1.20
CA MET A 58 -2.42 -9.15 1.61
C MET A 58 -3.66 -9.90 2.09
N GLY A 59 -4.50 -9.23 2.88
CA GLY A 59 -5.75 -9.80 3.35
C GLY A 59 -6.95 -9.25 2.61
N ASP A 60 -8.02 -10.05 2.55
CA ASP A 60 -9.26 -9.74 1.83
C ASP A 60 -10.48 -10.04 2.71
N ILE A 61 -11.19 -9.00 3.12
CA ILE A 61 -12.41 -9.13 3.93
C ILE A 61 -13.60 -8.76 3.06
N GLN A 62 -14.51 -9.72 2.85
CA GLN A 62 -15.77 -9.46 2.17
C GLN A 62 -16.87 -9.13 3.20
N LEU A 63 -17.59 -8.05 2.95
CA LEU A 63 -18.79 -7.67 3.67
C LEU A 63 -19.99 -7.79 2.74
N ARG A 64 -20.89 -8.76 3.00
CA ARG A 64 -22.00 -9.07 2.14
C ARG A 64 -23.34 -9.03 2.86
N GLY A 65 -24.37 -8.52 2.17
CA GLY A 65 -25.74 -8.47 2.65
C GLY A 65 -26.31 -7.05 2.68
N PRO A 66 -27.62 -6.88 2.93
CA PRO A 66 -28.29 -5.57 2.85
C PRO A 66 -27.74 -4.51 3.83
N GLY A 67 -27.09 -4.93 4.90
CA GLY A 67 -26.42 -4.03 5.87
C GLY A 67 -24.97 -3.69 5.51
N SER A 68 -24.39 -4.22 4.41
CA SER A 68 -22.97 -4.08 4.10
C SER A 68 -22.52 -2.63 3.88
N LEU A 69 -23.33 -1.78 3.24
CA LEU A 69 -23.00 -0.36 3.09
C LEU A 69 -22.90 0.35 4.46
N ALA A 70 -23.87 0.11 5.34
CA ALA A 70 -23.83 0.70 6.69
C ALA A 70 -22.60 0.24 7.48
N ALA A 71 -22.24 -1.05 7.34
CA ALA A 71 -21.05 -1.61 7.96
C ALA A 71 -19.75 -0.97 7.44
N VAL A 72 -19.58 -0.84 6.12
CA VAL A 72 -18.42 -0.17 5.52
C VAL A 72 -18.36 1.30 5.94
N GLN A 73 -19.51 1.99 5.97
CA GLN A 73 -19.60 3.38 6.40
C GLN A 73 -19.20 3.56 7.87
N HIS A 74 -19.53 2.62 8.74
CA HIS A 74 -19.13 2.62 10.14
C HIS A 74 -17.64 2.34 10.33
N LEU A 75 -17.09 1.35 9.60
CA LEU A 75 -15.70 0.91 9.70
C LEU A 75 -14.71 1.92 9.11
N CYS A 76 -15.03 2.50 7.96
CA CYS A 76 -14.08 3.17 7.10
C CYS A 76 -14.28 4.70 7.08
N MET A 77 -13.18 5.45 7.13
CA MET A 77 -13.19 6.92 7.17
C MET A 77 -13.67 7.58 5.87
N ASN A 78 -13.51 6.91 4.72
CA ASN A 78 -13.97 7.45 3.43
C ASN A 78 -15.44 7.11 3.16
N ASP A 79 -16.08 7.80 2.24
CA ASP A 79 -17.51 7.67 1.97
C ASP A 79 -17.77 6.60 0.89
N ALA A 80 -18.06 5.38 1.33
CA ALA A 80 -18.37 4.25 0.44
C ALA A 80 -19.72 4.40 -0.29
N SER A 81 -20.62 5.30 0.18
CA SER A 81 -21.89 5.57 -0.51
C SER A 81 -21.70 6.26 -1.86
N LYS A 82 -20.54 6.89 -2.07
CA LYS A 82 -20.18 7.54 -3.33
C LYS A 82 -19.58 6.60 -4.36
N LEU A 83 -19.28 5.35 -3.98
CA LEU A 83 -18.77 4.36 -4.92
C LEU A 83 -19.88 3.86 -5.83
N ALA A 84 -19.62 3.85 -7.14
CA ALA A 84 -20.38 3.05 -8.08
C ALA A 84 -19.95 1.57 -8.00
N VAL A 85 -20.82 0.65 -8.42
CA VAL A 85 -20.44 -0.76 -8.61
C VAL A 85 -19.30 -0.85 -9.63
N GLY A 86 -18.25 -1.61 -9.33
CA GLY A 86 -17.02 -1.67 -10.13
C GLY A 86 -16.00 -0.59 -9.78
N GLN A 87 -16.23 0.20 -8.74
CA GLN A 87 -15.31 1.24 -8.28
C GLN A 87 -14.70 0.88 -6.92
N ALA A 88 -13.45 1.31 -6.72
CA ALA A 88 -12.73 1.21 -5.45
C ALA A 88 -12.28 2.59 -4.96
N HIS A 89 -11.93 2.69 -3.68
CA HIS A 89 -11.25 3.86 -3.13
C HIS A 89 -10.32 3.49 -1.97
N TYR A 90 -9.32 4.36 -1.76
CA TYR A 90 -8.47 4.31 -0.57
C TYR A 90 -9.25 4.80 0.66
N SER A 91 -9.10 4.11 1.77
CA SER A 91 -9.68 4.46 3.06
C SER A 91 -8.78 4.01 4.20
N ALA A 92 -9.24 4.14 5.43
CA ALA A 92 -8.66 3.51 6.60
C ALA A 92 -9.75 3.12 7.61
N MET A 93 -9.46 2.11 8.39
CA MET A 93 -10.15 1.78 9.64
C MET A 93 -9.40 2.46 10.79
N LEU A 94 -10.13 3.06 11.71
CA LEU A 94 -9.55 3.85 12.80
C LEU A 94 -9.96 3.32 14.17
N TYR A 95 -9.12 3.59 15.16
CA TYR A 95 -9.48 3.49 16.56
C TYR A 95 -10.35 4.71 16.97
N PRO A 96 -11.08 4.63 18.09
CA PRO A 96 -11.91 5.75 18.57
C PRO A 96 -11.15 7.07 18.79
N ASN A 97 -9.84 7.02 19.04
CA ASN A 97 -8.96 8.19 19.19
C ASN A 97 -8.46 8.77 17.86
N GLY A 98 -8.93 8.25 16.70
CA GLY A 98 -8.56 8.74 15.36
C GLY A 98 -7.23 8.22 14.82
N THR A 99 -6.55 7.29 15.52
CA THR A 99 -5.34 6.61 15.03
C THR A 99 -5.69 5.42 14.14
N PHE A 100 -4.71 4.91 13.37
CA PHE A 100 -4.98 3.85 12.40
C PHE A 100 -5.09 2.47 13.05
N VAL A 101 -6.18 1.77 12.74
CA VAL A 101 -6.20 0.30 12.81
C VAL A 101 -5.44 -0.24 11.60
N ASP A 102 -5.82 0.18 10.38
CA ASP A 102 -5.11 -0.12 9.13
C ASP A 102 -5.55 0.83 8.03
N ASP A 103 -4.73 0.99 6.98
CA ASP A 103 -5.16 1.59 5.73
C ASP A 103 -5.59 0.51 4.74
N VAL A 104 -6.65 0.80 3.98
CA VAL A 104 -7.37 -0.21 3.20
C VAL A 104 -7.78 0.30 1.83
N ILE A 105 -8.02 -0.64 0.90
CA ILE A 105 -8.73 -0.36 -0.35
C ILE A 105 -10.12 -1.01 -0.26
N VAL A 106 -11.16 -0.21 -0.42
CA VAL A 106 -12.55 -0.68 -0.42
C VAL A 106 -13.04 -0.78 -1.87
N HIS A 107 -13.48 -1.96 -2.29
CA HIS A 107 -14.07 -2.24 -3.60
C HIS A 107 -15.57 -2.45 -3.43
N LYS A 108 -16.41 -1.79 -4.24
CA LYS A 108 -17.86 -2.06 -4.29
C LYS A 108 -18.14 -3.09 -5.38
N LEU A 109 -18.28 -4.37 -4.99
CA LEU A 109 -18.52 -5.49 -5.92
C LEU A 109 -19.94 -5.49 -6.47
N SER A 110 -20.92 -5.17 -5.62
CA SER A 110 -22.33 -4.97 -5.97
C SER A 110 -22.98 -4.01 -4.97
N GLU A 111 -24.29 -3.78 -5.09
CA GLU A 111 -24.99 -2.87 -4.15
C GLU A 111 -24.89 -3.34 -2.69
N ASN A 112 -24.80 -4.65 -2.46
CA ASN A 112 -24.77 -5.27 -1.14
C ASN A 112 -23.51 -6.14 -0.93
N ASP A 113 -22.40 -5.82 -1.60
CA ASP A 113 -21.20 -6.64 -1.54
C ASP A 113 -19.95 -5.76 -1.69
N TYR A 114 -19.07 -5.77 -0.69
CA TYR A 114 -17.84 -5.00 -0.64
C TYR A 114 -16.65 -5.90 -0.31
N LEU A 115 -15.51 -5.67 -0.96
CA LEU A 115 -14.23 -6.29 -0.62
C LEU A 115 -13.30 -5.23 -0.06
N ILE A 116 -12.75 -5.48 1.12
CA ILE A 116 -11.78 -4.63 1.80
C ILE A 116 -10.44 -5.33 1.78
N VAL A 117 -9.48 -4.74 1.08
CA VAL A 117 -8.09 -5.24 1.04
C VAL A 117 -7.31 -4.59 2.18
N ILE A 118 -6.68 -5.41 3.02
CA ILE A 118 -5.97 -5.05 4.25
C ILE A 118 -4.49 -5.45 4.18
N ASN A 119 -3.64 -4.85 5.03
CA ASN A 119 -2.22 -5.16 5.07
C ASN A 119 -1.92 -6.55 5.64
N ALA A 120 -0.85 -7.18 5.16
CA ALA A 120 -0.47 -8.54 5.53
C ALA A 120 -0.12 -8.71 7.01
N GLY A 121 0.66 -7.78 7.56
CA GLY A 121 1.11 -7.84 8.96
C GLY A 121 0.01 -7.56 9.98
N THR A 122 -1.14 -7.03 9.54
CA THR A 122 -2.27 -6.64 10.40
C THR A 122 -3.48 -7.55 10.24
N ARG A 123 -3.45 -8.54 9.32
CA ARG A 123 -4.62 -9.37 8.94
C ARG A 123 -5.44 -9.86 10.13
N GLU A 124 -4.80 -10.52 11.10
CA GLU A 124 -5.52 -11.08 12.25
C GLU A 124 -6.17 -9.99 13.10
N LYS A 125 -5.43 -8.93 13.40
CA LYS A 125 -5.91 -7.76 14.13
C LYS A 125 -7.10 -7.12 13.42
N ASP A 126 -7.02 -6.96 12.11
CA ASP A 126 -8.04 -6.27 11.32
C ASP A 126 -9.31 -7.08 11.20
N ILE A 127 -9.22 -8.41 10.98
CA ILE A 127 -10.36 -9.32 10.96
C ILE A 127 -11.07 -9.30 12.33
N GLN A 128 -10.30 -9.34 13.42
CA GLN A 128 -10.88 -9.25 14.79
C GLN A 128 -11.53 -7.88 15.01
N TRP A 129 -10.90 -6.80 14.54
CA TRP A 129 -11.45 -5.45 14.61
C TRP A 129 -12.78 -5.35 13.87
N VAL A 130 -12.81 -5.79 12.62
CA VAL A 130 -14.03 -5.79 11.79
C VAL A 130 -15.15 -6.57 12.48
N ARG A 131 -14.89 -7.81 12.91
CA ARG A 131 -15.88 -8.63 13.62
C ARG A 131 -16.37 -7.99 14.92
N LYS A 132 -15.50 -7.33 15.67
CA LYS A 132 -15.87 -6.61 16.89
C LYS A 132 -16.79 -5.43 16.59
N GLN A 133 -16.50 -4.65 15.57
CA GLN A 133 -17.23 -3.42 15.26
C GLN A 133 -18.58 -3.67 14.59
N ILE A 134 -18.68 -4.67 13.72
CA ILE A 134 -19.87 -4.88 12.88
C ILE A 134 -20.51 -6.27 13.00
N GLY A 135 -19.90 -7.20 13.72
CA GLY A 135 -20.42 -8.58 13.81
C GLY A 135 -21.83 -8.69 14.44
N HIS A 136 -22.28 -7.64 15.13
CA HIS A 136 -23.63 -7.54 15.70
C HIS A 136 -24.63 -6.80 14.78
N MET A 137 -24.17 -6.21 13.66
CA MET A 137 -25.03 -5.46 12.75
C MET A 137 -25.93 -6.40 11.96
N PRO A 138 -27.25 -6.12 11.87
CA PRO A 138 -28.16 -6.99 11.14
C PRO A 138 -27.89 -6.95 9.62
N GLY A 139 -28.04 -8.10 8.99
CA GLY A 139 -27.93 -8.20 7.52
C GLY A 139 -26.52 -8.04 6.97
N VAL A 140 -25.48 -8.28 7.77
CA VAL A 140 -24.08 -8.27 7.35
C VAL A 140 -23.45 -9.62 7.59
N HIS A 141 -22.80 -10.17 6.58
CA HIS A 141 -21.94 -11.35 6.67
C HIS A 141 -20.48 -10.91 6.46
N VAL A 142 -19.62 -11.26 7.40
CA VAL A 142 -18.17 -10.99 7.35
C VAL A 142 -17.45 -12.27 6.96
N ASN A 143 -16.90 -12.30 5.76
CA ASN A 143 -16.16 -13.44 5.24
C ASN A 143 -14.67 -13.06 5.09
N ASP A 144 -13.79 -13.91 5.59
CA ASP A 144 -12.35 -13.80 5.37
C ASP A 144 -11.97 -14.58 4.11
N PHE A 145 -11.61 -13.88 3.06
CA PHE A 145 -11.14 -14.45 1.79
C PHE A 145 -9.63 -14.32 1.60
N SER A 146 -8.91 -13.95 2.63
CA SER A 146 -7.48 -13.65 2.57
C SER A 146 -6.62 -14.78 1.99
N ASP A 147 -6.99 -16.04 2.20
CA ASP A 147 -6.27 -17.18 1.64
C ASP A 147 -6.92 -17.72 0.35
N TYR A 148 -7.95 -17.03 -0.16
CA TYR A 148 -8.70 -17.46 -1.33
C TYR A 148 -8.09 -16.99 -2.64
N TYR A 149 -7.35 -15.87 -2.61
CA TYR A 149 -6.78 -15.25 -3.79
C TYR A 149 -5.25 -15.30 -3.80
N THR A 150 -4.70 -15.62 -4.96
CA THR A 150 -3.38 -15.17 -5.36
C THR A 150 -3.55 -13.81 -6.03
N GLN A 151 -2.84 -12.82 -5.51
CA GLN A 151 -2.89 -11.44 -6.02
C GLN A 151 -1.58 -11.11 -6.71
N LEU A 152 -1.67 -10.72 -7.99
CA LEU A 152 -0.52 -10.28 -8.78
C LEU A 152 -0.68 -8.81 -9.14
N ALA A 153 0.32 -7.99 -8.82
CA ALA A 153 0.37 -6.59 -9.21
C ALA A 153 1.30 -6.41 -10.42
N ILE A 154 0.75 -6.07 -11.59
CA ILE A 154 1.47 -5.80 -12.84
C ILE A 154 1.55 -4.28 -12.99
N GLN A 155 2.74 -3.70 -12.83
CA GLN A 155 2.93 -2.27 -12.61
C GLN A 155 3.98 -1.69 -13.57
N GLY A 156 3.73 -0.48 -14.07
CA GLY A 156 4.65 0.24 -14.94
C GLY A 156 4.00 0.75 -16.23
N PRO A 157 4.69 1.57 -17.02
CA PRO A 157 4.13 2.18 -18.24
C PRO A 157 3.69 1.17 -19.31
N ARG A 158 4.22 -0.08 -19.28
CA ARG A 158 3.85 -1.17 -20.19
C ARG A 158 2.94 -2.23 -19.55
N ALA A 159 2.42 -1.99 -18.35
CA ALA A 159 1.57 -2.95 -17.62
C ALA A 159 0.28 -3.27 -18.39
N ALA A 160 -0.40 -2.25 -18.92
CA ALA A 160 -1.63 -2.45 -19.69
C ALA A 160 -1.38 -3.29 -20.96
N GLU A 161 -0.30 -3.03 -21.69
CA GLU A 161 0.05 -3.77 -22.91
C GLU A 161 0.43 -5.22 -22.60
N THR A 162 1.11 -5.44 -21.47
CA THR A 162 1.45 -6.78 -20.99
C THR A 162 0.18 -7.58 -20.67
N LEU A 163 -0.66 -7.03 -19.79
CA LEU A 163 -1.87 -7.73 -19.35
C LEU A 163 -2.89 -7.90 -20.47
N GLN A 164 -2.99 -6.95 -21.42
CA GLN A 164 -3.93 -7.03 -22.55
C GLN A 164 -3.72 -8.27 -23.42
N LYS A 165 -2.51 -8.83 -23.47
CA LYS A 165 -2.24 -10.08 -24.21
C LYS A 165 -2.85 -11.31 -23.58
N LEU A 166 -3.18 -11.22 -22.27
CA LEU A 166 -3.67 -12.33 -21.45
C LEU A 166 -5.18 -12.27 -21.18
N THR A 167 -5.85 -11.21 -21.69
CA THR A 167 -7.28 -10.99 -21.48
C THR A 167 -7.96 -10.44 -22.72
N GLN A 168 -9.23 -10.81 -22.90
CA GLN A 168 -10.10 -10.20 -23.91
C GLN A 168 -10.83 -8.96 -23.36
N THR A 169 -10.74 -8.70 -22.06
CA THR A 169 -11.29 -7.50 -21.43
C THR A 169 -10.53 -6.28 -21.94
N ASP A 170 -11.23 -5.28 -22.46
CA ASP A 170 -10.61 -4.01 -22.87
C ASP A 170 -10.15 -3.22 -21.62
N LEU A 171 -8.87 -3.32 -21.31
CA LEU A 171 -8.26 -2.68 -20.14
C LEU A 171 -8.28 -1.14 -20.23
N SER A 172 -8.45 -0.57 -21.42
CA SER A 172 -8.51 0.89 -21.61
C SER A 172 -9.78 1.48 -20.98
N THR A 173 -10.83 0.69 -20.86
CA THR A 173 -12.11 1.09 -20.26
C THR A 173 -12.07 1.15 -18.73
N ILE A 174 -11.12 0.47 -18.10
CA ILE A 174 -10.96 0.44 -16.65
C ILE A 174 -10.22 1.71 -16.21
N LYS A 175 -10.89 2.62 -15.52
CA LYS A 175 -10.29 3.85 -14.97
C LYS A 175 -9.46 3.55 -13.72
N ASN A 176 -8.59 4.47 -13.34
CA ASN A 176 -7.85 4.37 -12.07
C ASN A 176 -8.82 4.25 -10.88
N TYR A 177 -8.57 3.32 -9.96
CA TYR A 177 -9.48 2.90 -8.88
C TYR A 177 -10.83 2.34 -9.37
N TRP A 178 -10.86 1.76 -10.57
CA TRP A 178 -11.96 0.94 -11.06
C TRP A 178 -11.51 -0.49 -11.27
N PHE A 179 -12.45 -1.41 -11.30
CA PHE A 179 -12.21 -2.82 -11.55
C PHE A 179 -13.36 -3.42 -12.37
N THR A 180 -13.10 -4.58 -12.93
CA THR A 180 -14.11 -5.41 -13.58
C THR A 180 -13.82 -6.87 -13.33
N TRP A 181 -14.84 -7.70 -13.52
CA TRP A 181 -14.69 -9.15 -13.60
C TRP A 181 -14.45 -9.52 -15.06
N GLY A 182 -13.41 -10.33 -15.31
CA GLY A 182 -13.01 -10.69 -16.67
C GLY A 182 -12.40 -12.09 -16.75
N HIS A 183 -11.78 -12.36 -17.88
CA HIS A 183 -11.02 -13.58 -18.13
C HIS A 183 -9.55 -13.21 -18.23
N VAL A 184 -8.70 -13.93 -17.52
CA VAL A 184 -7.23 -13.73 -17.61
C VAL A 184 -6.57 -15.11 -17.67
N CYS A 185 -5.66 -15.34 -18.61
CA CYS A 185 -4.93 -16.61 -18.74
C CYS A 185 -5.87 -17.83 -18.81
N GLY A 186 -7.02 -17.70 -19.49
CA GLY A 186 -8.04 -18.74 -19.57
C GLY A 186 -8.87 -18.96 -18.30
N LEU A 187 -8.62 -18.24 -17.23
CA LEU A 187 -9.44 -18.26 -16.02
C LEU A 187 -10.64 -17.34 -16.17
N HIS A 188 -11.80 -17.78 -15.69
CA HIS A 188 -13.04 -16.99 -15.61
C HIS A 188 -13.16 -16.30 -14.25
N ASN A 189 -13.95 -15.23 -14.20
CA ASN A 189 -14.24 -14.52 -12.95
C ASN A 189 -12.99 -14.05 -12.19
N VAL A 190 -12.02 -13.53 -12.93
CA VAL A 190 -10.87 -12.85 -12.35
C VAL A 190 -11.22 -11.40 -12.11
N LEU A 191 -11.01 -10.90 -10.90
CA LEU A 191 -11.13 -9.47 -10.62
C LEU A 191 -9.86 -8.77 -11.18
N ILE A 192 -10.07 -7.78 -12.05
CA ILE A 192 -9.02 -6.98 -12.68
C ILE A 192 -9.21 -5.55 -12.20
N ALA A 193 -8.39 -5.10 -11.27
CA ALA A 193 -8.44 -3.77 -10.68
C ALA A 193 -7.31 -2.88 -11.22
N ARG A 194 -7.62 -1.64 -11.61
CA ARG A 194 -6.59 -0.66 -12.00
C ARG A 194 -6.14 0.11 -10.75
N THR A 195 -5.40 -0.58 -9.92
CA THR A 195 -4.85 -0.15 -8.64
C THR A 195 -3.36 -0.51 -8.57
N GLY A 196 -2.67 -0.07 -7.54
CA GLY A 196 -1.27 -0.40 -7.28
C GLY A 196 -0.62 0.49 -6.24
N TYR A 197 0.60 0.14 -5.85
CA TYR A 197 1.36 0.76 -4.77
C TYR A 197 2.75 1.25 -5.25
N THR A 198 2.82 1.76 -6.47
CA THR A 198 4.08 2.14 -7.12
C THR A 198 4.12 3.58 -7.60
N GLY A 199 2.97 4.23 -7.72
CA GLY A 199 2.84 5.53 -8.38
C GLY A 199 2.80 5.47 -9.91
N GLU A 200 2.98 4.27 -10.50
CA GLU A 200 2.82 4.02 -11.92
C GLU A 200 1.38 3.63 -12.29
N ASP A 201 1.13 3.47 -13.57
CA ASP A 201 -0.07 2.79 -14.07
C ASP A 201 0.10 1.29 -13.88
N GLY A 202 -1.00 0.58 -13.66
CA GLY A 202 -0.92 -0.86 -13.47
C GLY A 202 -2.24 -1.48 -13.09
N PHE A 203 -2.19 -2.80 -12.94
CA PHE A 203 -3.35 -3.61 -12.60
C PHE A 203 -2.99 -4.61 -11.50
N GLU A 204 -3.96 -4.90 -10.67
CA GLU A 204 -3.93 -6.00 -9.72
C GLU A 204 -4.97 -7.02 -10.15
N ILE A 205 -4.56 -8.28 -10.30
CA ILE A 205 -5.45 -9.39 -10.67
C ILE A 205 -5.56 -10.36 -9.49
N TYR A 206 -6.79 -10.83 -9.27
CA TYR A 206 -7.14 -11.74 -8.17
C TYR A 206 -7.58 -13.06 -8.79
N ILE A 207 -6.78 -14.08 -8.64
CA ILE A 207 -7.00 -15.43 -9.18
C ILE A 207 -7.13 -16.44 -8.04
N PRO A 208 -7.71 -17.65 -8.27
CA PRO A 208 -7.75 -18.69 -7.24
C PRO A 208 -6.36 -19.02 -6.67
N SER A 209 -6.28 -19.18 -5.33
CA SER A 209 -5.03 -19.41 -4.62
C SER A 209 -4.70 -20.91 -4.53
N ASP A 210 -4.40 -21.50 -5.67
CA ASP A 210 -3.78 -22.83 -5.73
C ASP A 210 -2.42 -22.75 -6.44
N GLU A 211 -1.47 -23.58 -6.02
CA GLU A 211 -0.10 -23.50 -6.49
C GLU A 211 0.05 -23.73 -8.00
N PRO A 212 -0.57 -24.75 -8.63
CA PRO A 212 -0.46 -24.96 -10.08
C PRO A 212 -1.01 -23.80 -10.91
N THR A 213 -2.20 -23.29 -10.55
CA THR A 213 -2.82 -22.15 -11.24
C THR A 213 -1.99 -20.89 -11.08
N SER A 214 -1.55 -20.61 -9.86
CA SER A 214 -0.75 -19.41 -9.54
C SER A 214 0.59 -19.43 -10.27
N ALA A 215 1.29 -20.55 -10.26
CA ALA A 215 2.56 -20.72 -10.96
C ALA A 215 2.42 -20.56 -12.48
N ARG A 216 1.36 -21.14 -13.07
CA ARG A 216 1.06 -21.00 -14.50
C ARG A 216 0.79 -19.54 -14.87
N VAL A 217 -0.12 -18.87 -14.16
CA VAL A 217 -0.45 -17.47 -14.44
C VAL A 217 0.75 -16.54 -14.27
N TRP A 218 1.55 -16.75 -13.21
CA TRP A 218 2.81 -16.04 -13.01
C TRP A 218 3.76 -16.19 -14.22
N GLY A 219 3.93 -17.42 -14.70
CA GLY A 219 4.75 -17.70 -15.90
C GLY A 219 4.20 -17.05 -17.16
N GLU A 220 2.88 -17.10 -17.37
CA GLU A 220 2.22 -16.47 -18.53
C GLU A 220 2.35 -14.94 -18.50
N VAL A 221 2.25 -14.30 -17.34
CA VAL A 221 2.46 -12.85 -17.18
C VAL A 221 3.91 -12.47 -17.51
N LEU A 222 4.90 -13.21 -17.02
CA LEU A 222 6.30 -12.98 -17.36
C LEU A 222 6.56 -13.19 -18.84
N ALA A 223 6.01 -14.24 -19.46
CA ALA A 223 6.15 -14.48 -20.90
C ALA A 223 5.50 -13.36 -21.74
N ALA A 224 4.30 -12.90 -21.37
CA ALA A 224 3.60 -11.83 -22.08
C ALA A 224 4.34 -10.49 -22.02
N GLY A 225 5.01 -10.20 -20.91
CA GLY A 225 5.78 -8.97 -20.72
C GLY A 225 7.23 -9.04 -21.19
N ALA A 226 7.72 -10.20 -21.66
CA ALA A 226 9.13 -10.42 -21.99
C ALA A 226 9.66 -9.41 -23.03
N GLU A 227 8.90 -9.13 -24.08
CA GLU A 227 9.29 -8.13 -25.11
C GLU A 227 9.37 -6.70 -24.57
N PHE A 228 8.70 -6.41 -23.45
CA PHE A 228 8.73 -5.11 -22.79
C PHE A 228 9.78 -5.02 -21.69
N GLY A 229 10.48 -6.13 -21.40
CA GLY A 229 11.49 -6.19 -20.36
C GLY A 229 10.89 -6.33 -18.95
N ILE A 230 9.79 -7.09 -18.80
CA ILE A 230 9.19 -7.37 -17.50
C ILE A 230 10.18 -8.06 -16.56
N LEU A 231 10.18 -7.63 -15.31
CA LEU A 231 10.90 -8.31 -14.25
C LEU A 231 9.95 -8.75 -13.11
N ALA A 232 10.26 -9.90 -12.53
CA ALA A 232 9.74 -10.26 -11.21
C ALA A 232 10.32 -9.31 -10.17
N CYS A 233 9.48 -8.76 -9.30
CA CYS A 233 9.87 -7.72 -8.35
C CYS A 233 9.56 -8.16 -6.93
N GLY A 234 10.52 -7.95 -6.03
CA GLY A 234 10.39 -8.25 -4.61
C GLY A 234 9.98 -7.04 -3.76
N LEU A 235 9.86 -7.28 -2.45
CA LEU A 235 9.47 -6.26 -1.46
C LEU A 235 10.45 -5.08 -1.38
N GLY A 236 11.72 -5.28 -1.72
CA GLY A 236 12.72 -4.22 -1.78
C GLY A 236 12.38 -3.16 -2.81
N ALA A 237 12.04 -3.58 -4.04
CA ALA A 237 11.57 -2.68 -5.09
C ALA A 237 10.21 -2.07 -4.73
N ARG A 238 9.27 -2.85 -4.20
CA ARG A 238 7.97 -2.36 -3.70
C ARG A 238 8.17 -1.20 -2.71
N ASN A 239 9.08 -1.35 -1.73
CA ASN A 239 9.33 -0.32 -0.71
C ASN A 239 9.95 0.95 -1.30
N THR A 240 10.92 0.84 -2.21
CA THR A 240 11.54 2.04 -2.82
C THR A 240 10.58 2.76 -3.76
N LEU A 241 9.73 2.04 -4.49
CA LEU A 241 8.72 2.60 -5.40
C LEU A 241 7.60 3.34 -4.63
N ARG A 242 7.04 2.73 -3.58
CA ARG A 242 6.00 3.37 -2.77
C ARG A 242 6.56 4.62 -2.06
N LEU A 243 7.83 4.58 -1.58
CA LEU A 243 8.50 5.71 -0.95
C LEU A 243 8.63 6.88 -1.93
N GLU A 244 9.09 6.65 -3.15
CA GLU A 244 9.13 7.68 -4.21
C GLU A 244 7.73 8.27 -4.48
N ALA A 245 6.71 7.44 -4.48
CA ALA A 245 5.31 7.86 -4.66
C ALA A 245 4.71 8.53 -3.39
N GLY A 246 5.45 8.63 -2.29
CA GLY A 246 4.99 9.21 -1.03
C GLY A 246 3.82 8.46 -0.41
N MET A 247 3.71 7.15 -0.64
CA MET A 247 2.66 6.30 -0.09
C MET A 247 3.07 5.76 1.27
N ALA A 248 2.16 5.87 2.24
CA ALA A 248 2.37 5.39 3.59
C ALA A 248 2.47 3.86 3.67
N LEU A 249 3.20 3.36 4.63
CA LEU A 249 3.28 1.95 5.00
C LEU A 249 2.90 1.80 6.48
N TYR A 250 2.00 0.86 6.77
CA TYR A 250 1.63 0.56 8.16
C TYR A 250 2.84 0.05 8.96
N GLY A 251 2.98 0.55 10.18
CA GLY A 251 4.15 0.31 11.04
C GLY A 251 5.29 1.32 10.83
N HIS A 252 5.19 2.19 9.82
CA HIS A 252 6.16 3.23 9.49
C HIS A 252 5.51 4.62 9.53
N GLU A 253 4.85 5.04 8.46
CA GLU A 253 4.17 6.33 8.38
C GLU A 253 2.82 6.34 9.10
N ILE A 254 2.18 5.22 9.23
CA ILE A 254 0.89 5.06 9.90
C ILE A 254 0.93 3.90 10.89
N SER A 255 0.24 4.07 12.01
CA SER A 255 0.21 3.08 13.09
C SER A 255 -0.94 3.40 14.08
N ASP A 256 -1.05 2.58 15.11
CA ASP A 256 -1.99 2.78 16.24
C ASP A 256 -1.67 4.01 17.12
N THR A 257 -0.56 4.68 16.89
CA THR A 257 -0.13 5.89 17.61
C THR A 257 -0.13 7.16 16.77
N ILE A 258 -0.50 7.06 15.49
CA ILE A 258 -0.51 8.17 14.53
C ILE A 258 -1.94 8.39 14.05
N ASN A 259 -2.42 9.63 14.09
CA ASN A 259 -3.75 9.95 13.58
C ASN A 259 -3.72 10.37 12.10
N VAL A 260 -4.89 10.32 11.47
CA VAL A 260 -5.07 10.60 10.02
C VAL A 260 -4.60 12.00 9.61
N LEU A 261 -4.76 13.01 10.49
CA LEU A 261 -4.40 14.39 10.19
C LEU A 261 -2.89 14.61 10.25
N GLU A 262 -2.20 13.96 11.20
CA GLU A 262 -0.74 13.93 11.26
C GLU A 262 -0.13 13.31 10.00
N ALA A 263 -0.71 12.19 9.54
CA ALA A 263 -0.26 11.48 8.34
C ALA A 263 -0.53 12.23 7.02
N GLY A 264 -1.18 13.39 7.06
CA GLY A 264 -1.54 14.14 5.85
C GLY A 264 -2.63 13.48 5.00
N LEU A 265 -3.34 12.50 5.56
CA LEU A 265 -4.38 11.71 4.88
C LEU A 265 -5.79 12.24 5.14
N GLY A 266 -5.94 13.39 5.79
CA GLY A 266 -7.21 14.01 6.15
C GLY A 266 -8.19 14.20 4.97
N ARG A 267 -7.69 14.35 3.74
CA ARG A 267 -8.54 14.45 2.53
C ARG A 267 -9.42 13.21 2.30
N TYR A 268 -9.01 12.06 2.82
CA TYR A 268 -9.74 10.79 2.71
C TYR A 268 -10.73 10.58 3.87
N ALA A 269 -10.54 11.27 5.00
CA ALA A 269 -11.49 11.25 6.11
C ALA A 269 -12.66 12.17 5.80
N LYS A 270 -13.83 11.60 5.50
CA LYS A 270 -15.05 12.35 5.17
C LYS A 270 -15.79 12.70 6.45
N LEU A 271 -15.31 13.78 7.10
CA LEU A 271 -15.85 14.25 8.38
C LEU A 271 -17.29 14.80 8.28
N ASP A 272 -17.79 15.01 7.07
CA ASP A 272 -19.19 15.33 6.75
C ASP A 272 -20.11 14.11 6.76
N LYS A 273 -19.58 12.87 6.82
CA LYS A 273 -20.37 11.67 7.05
C LYS A 273 -21.04 11.73 8.44
N PRO A 274 -22.22 11.10 8.60
CA PRO A 274 -22.91 11.06 9.88
C PRO A 274 -22.02 10.45 11.00
N GLU A 275 -21.38 9.32 10.71
CA GLU A 275 -20.53 8.61 11.67
C GLU A 275 -19.49 7.72 10.97
N PHE A 276 -18.40 7.45 11.66
CA PHE A 276 -17.45 6.34 11.50
C PHE A 276 -16.57 6.30 12.75
N VAL A 277 -15.97 5.16 13.02
CA VAL A 277 -15.10 5.00 14.20
C VAL A 277 -13.92 5.98 14.12
N GLY A 278 -13.72 6.80 15.16
CA GLY A 278 -12.65 7.80 15.23
C GLY A 278 -12.99 9.18 14.68
N ARG A 279 -14.20 9.37 14.11
CA ARG A 279 -14.63 10.68 13.55
C ARG A 279 -14.58 11.80 14.57
N GLU A 280 -15.14 11.60 15.74
CA GLU A 280 -15.24 12.64 16.77
C GLU A 280 -13.86 13.12 17.23
N ALA A 281 -12.90 12.19 17.39
CA ALA A 281 -11.53 12.53 17.75
C ALA A 281 -10.85 13.38 16.64
N LEU A 282 -11.10 13.07 15.37
CA LEU A 282 -10.55 13.87 14.25
C LEU A 282 -11.16 15.27 14.20
N LEU A 283 -12.46 15.41 14.49
CA LEU A 283 -13.13 16.73 14.61
C LEU A 283 -12.57 17.54 15.78
N GLU A 284 -12.33 16.90 16.93
CA GLU A 284 -11.72 17.55 18.09
C GLU A 284 -10.31 18.06 17.77
N ILE A 285 -9.45 17.23 17.15
CA ILE A 285 -8.12 17.64 16.72
C ILE A 285 -8.20 18.84 15.76
N GLN A 286 -9.13 18.80 14.78
CA GLN A 286 -9.30 19.88 13.81
C GLN A 286 -9.74 21.18 14.48
N SER A 287 -10.71 21.13 15.40
CA SER A 287 -11.23 22.32 16.13
C SER A 287 -10.22 22.87 17.13
N SER A 288 -9.29 22.07 17.64
CA SER A 288 -8.21 22.46 18.56
C SER A 288 -6.97 23.03 17.87
N GLY A 289 -7.07 23.39 16.56
CA GLY A 289 -5.97 24.01 15.81
C GLY A 289 -5.18 23.03 14.93
N GLY A 290 -5.63 21.78 14.81
CA GLY A 290 -5.02 20.75 13.95
C GLY A 290 -3.95 19.91 14.65
N PRO A 291 -3.26 19.04 13.90
CA PRO A 291 -2.25 18.16 14.46
C PRO A 291 -1.00 18.95 14.88
N LYS A 292 -0.32 18.51 15.93
CA LYS A 292 0.91 19.14 16.44
C LYS A 292 2.17 18.79 15.63
N ARG A 293 2.13 17.70 14.86
CA ARG A 293 3.20 17.22 13.98
C ARG A 293 2.63 16.81 12.64
N LYS A 294 3.49 16.76 11.62
CA LYS A 294 3.12 16.36 10.26
C LYS A 294 4.15 15.42 9.65
N LEU A 295 3.66 14.52 8.82
CA LEU A 295 4.48 13.75 7.90
C LEU A 295 5.03 14.67 6.80
N VAL A 296 6.35 14.67 6.60
CA VAL A 296 7.04 15.44 5.56
C VAL A 296 7.94 14.54 4.73
N GLY A 297 8.19 14.94 3.48
CA GLY A 297 9.26 14.40 2.66
C GLY A 297 10.57 15.10 2.96
N LEU A 298 11.66 14.34 2.98
CA LEU A 298 13.02 14.84 3.15
C LEU A 298 13.91 14.42 1.99
N GLU A 299 14.74 15.33 1.51
CA GLU A 299 15.84 15.06 0.59
C GLU A 299 17.16 15.32 1.32
N MET A 300 18.08 14.34 1.30
CA MET A 300 19.41 14.53 1.90
C MET A 300 20.20 15.52 1.05
N ILE A 301 20.74 16.56 1.68
CA ILE A 301 21.62 17.55 1.05
C ILE A 301 23.06 17.03 1.04
N GLU A 302 23.47 16.46 2.15
CA GLU A 302 24.82 15.89 2.31
C GLU A 302 24.79 14.38 2.09
N ARG A 303 25.95 13.78 1.92
CA ARG A 303 26.12 12.34 1.69
C ARG A 303 25.69 11.54 2.92
N GLY A 304 24.59 10.84 2.82
CA GLY A 304 24.04 9.97 3.87
C GLY A 304 22.70 9.37 3.43
N ILE A 305 22.26 8.33 4.13
CA ILE A 305 20.97 7.69 3.92
C ILE A 305 20.25 7.74 5.26
N GLY A 306 19.17 8.53 5.34
CA GLY A 306 18.27 8.50 6.49
C GLY A 306 17.54 7.15 6.50
N ARG A 307 17.73 6.37 7.57
CA ARG A 307 17.05 5.08 7.74
C ARG A 307 15.95 5.21 8.79
N ASP A 308 15.02 4.26 8.75
CA ASP A 308 13.93 4.15 9.71
C ASP A 308 14.47 4.24 11.15
N GLY A 309 13.79 5.04 12.00
CA GLY A 309 14.16 5.27 13.39
C GLY A 309 15.35 6.22 13.61
N TYR A 310 15.99 6.76 12.54
CA TYR A 310 17.05 7.72 12.73
C TYR A 310 16.51 9.05 13.29
N PRO A 311 17.13 9.60 14.36
CA PRO A 311 16.68 10.84 14.98
C PRO A 311 16.84 12.03 14.03
N LEU A 312 15.89 12.94 14.11
CA LEU A 312 15.85 14.19 13.35
C LEU A 312 16.00 15.38 14.29
N PHE A 313 16.84 16.33 13.92
CA PHE A 313 17.15 17.53 14.70
C PHE A 313 16.92 18.79 13.87
N SER A 314 16.57 19.88 14.54
CA SER A 314 16.72 21.22 13.99
C SER A 314 18.22 21.60 13.89
N LEU A 315 18.56 22.66 13.14
CA LEU A 315 19.96 23.04 12.95
C LEU A 315 20.61 23.56 14.23
N ASP A 316 19.82 24.04 15.20
CA ASP A 316 20.28 24.44 16.54
C ASP A 316 20.45 23.26 17.50
N GLY A 317 20.16 22.03 17.05
CA GLY A 317 20.46 20.80 17.76
C GLY A 317 19.34 20.23 18.61
N VAL A 318 18.14 20.77 18.55
CA VAL A 318 16.97 20.23 19.25
C VAL A 318 16.42 19.02 18.48
N ARG A 319 16.15 17.90 19.16
CA ARG A 319 15.48 16.75 18.54
C ARG A 319 14.04 17.11 18.22
N ILE A 320 13.66 17.01 16.94
CA ILE A 320 12.34 17.38 16.42
C ILE A 320 11.53 16.19 15.88
N GLY A 321 12.13 15.02 15.78
CA GLY A 321 11.40 13.85 15.28
C GLY A 321 12.30 12.67 14.95
N GLU A 322 11.83 11.84 14.04
CA GLU A 322 12.55 10.68 13.53
C GLU A 322 12.09 10.29 12.11
N ILE A 323 12.98 9.62 11.39
CA ILE A 323 12.68 9.05 10.07
C ILE A 323 11.73 7.86 10.21
N THR A 324 10.67 7.84 9.45
CA THR A 324 9.74 6.71 9.37
C THR A 324 10.12 5.73 8.27
N SER A 325 10.58 6.23 7.13
CA SER A 325 11.10 5.43 6.02
C SER A 325 12.16 6.20 5.26
N GLY A 326 13.22 5.52 4.82
CA GLY A 326 14.24 6.20 4.03
C GLY A 326 15.12 5.25 3.22
N SER A 327 15.44 5.67 1.99
CA SER A 327 16.20 4.87 1.03
C SER A 327 16.87 5.75 -0.03
N PRO A 328 17.95 5.25 -0.66
CA PRO A 328 18.32 5.75 -1.97
C PRO A 328 17.16 5.51 -2.94
N SER A 329 16.85 6.50 -3.76
CA SER A 329 15.88 6.39 -4.85
C SER A 329 16.63 6.04 -6.13
N PRO A 330 16.42 4.85 -6.71
CA PRO A 330 17.12 4.45 -7.92
C PRO A 330 16.78 5.33 -9.13
N PHE A 331 15.50 5.73 -9.25
CA PHE A 331 15.06 6.54 -10.39
C PHE A 331 15.43 8.02 -10.25
N LEU A 332 15.19 8.63 -9.08
CA LEU A 332 15.48 10.04 -8.85
C LEU A 332 16.97 10.30 -8.60
N LYS A 333 17.77 9.26 -8.32
CA LYS A 333 19.22 9.35 -7.98
C LYS A 333 19.48 10.26 -6.79
N LYS A 334 18.60 10.22 -5.80
CA LYS A 334 18.63 11.00 -4.56
C LYS A 334 18.42 10.09 -3.37
N ASN A 335 18.90 10.50 -2.21
CA ASN A 335 18.52 9.88 -0.95
C ASN A 335 17.33 10.62 -0.38
N ILE A 336 16.21 9.93 -0.23
CA ILE A 336 14.93 10.46 0.21
C ILE A 336 14.45 9.74 1.47
N ALA A 337 13.66 10.44 2.27
CA ALA A 337 13.06 9.87 3.47
C ALA A 337 11.72 10.54 3.77
N MET A 338 10.88 9.88 4.55
CA MET A 338 9.72 10.48 5.19
C MET A 338 9.96 10.53 6.70
N ALA A 339 9.43 11.56 7.36
CA ALA A 339 9.60 11.77 8.79
C ALA A 339 8.44 12.55 9.38
N TYR A 340 8.21 12.37 10.68
CA TYR A 340 7.32 13.26 11.44
C TYR A 340 8.13 14.39 12.06
N VAL A 341 7.65 15.62 11.86
CA VAL A 341 8.22 16.83 12.47
C VAL A 341 7.12 17.70 13.07
N PRO A 342 7.41 18.56 14.07
CA PRO A 342 6.48 19.60 14.53
C PRO A 342 6.00 20.47 13.37
N VAL A 343 4.78 20.98 13.44
CA VAL A 343 4.17 21.75 12.35
C VAL A 343 5.01 22.96 11.95
N GLU A 344 5.64 23.61 12.91
CA GLU A 344 6.55 24.75 12.70
C GLU A 344 7.82 24.40 11.91
N SER A 345 8.23 23.13 11.91
CA SER A 345 9.37 22.63 11.14
C SER A 345 9.01 22.01 9.80
N ALA A 346 7.71 22.00 9.45
CA ALA A 346 7.19 21.30 8.26
C ALA A 346 7.17 22.15 6.97
N ALA A 347 7.62 23.40 7.02
CA ALA A 347 7.64 24.26 5.84
C ALA A 347 8.63 23.73 4.78
N LEU A 348 8.25 23.86 3.50
CA LEU A 348 9.13 23.44 2.40
C LEU A 348 10.46 24.23 2.46
N GLU A 349 11.55 23.57 2.05
CA GLU A 349 12.93 24.03 2.07
C GLU A 349 13.50 24.25 3.49
N THR A 350 12.76 23.95 4.56
CA THR A 350 13.32 23.93 5.93
C THR A 350 14.46 22.93 6.01
N GLU A 351 15.65 23.41 6.38
CA GLU A 351 16.80 22.54 6.63
C GLU A 351 16.72 21.90 8.01
N VAL A 352 17.03 20.62 8.07
CA VAL A 352 17.07 19.77 9.27
C VAL A 352 18.33 18.90 9.24
N ALA A 353 18.64 18.24 10.35
CA ALA A 353 19.77 17.34 10.44
C ALA A 353 19.31 15.94 10.85
N VAL A 354 19.68 14.92 10.08
CA VAL A 354 19.49 13.50 10.41
C VAL A 354 20.73 12.99 11.12
N GLU A 355 20.58 12.36 12.28
CA GLU A 355 21.72 11.73 12.95
C GLU A 355 22.02 10.36 12.37
N ILE A 356 23.15 10.24 11.69
CA ILE A 356 23.63 9.03 11.04
C ILE A 356 24.95 8.62 11.70
N ARG A 357 24.95 7.53 12.46
CA ARG A 357 26.17 7.03 13.15
C ARG A 357 26.85 8.10 14.01
N GLY A 358 26.07 8.92 14.73
CA GLY A 358 26.56 9.99 15.59
C GLY A 358 26.95 11.27 14.87
N GLN A 359 26.76 11.36 13.55
CA GLN A 359 27.04 12.60 12.78
C GLN A 359 25.69 13.20 12.31
N LYS A 360 25.56 14.50 12.43
CA LYS A 360 24.39 15.25 11.94
C LYS A 360 24.60 15.58 10.47
N VAL A 361 23.80 14.93 9.61
CA VAL A 361 23.84 15.05 8.15
C VAL A 361 22.67 15.90 7.71
N LYS A 362 22.91 16.95 6.95
CA LYS A 362 21.87 17.88 6.50
C LYS A 362 20.91 17.25 5.51
N ALA A 363 19.64 17.55 5.71
CA ALA A 363 18.52 17.27 4.81
C ALA A 363 17.61 18.50 4.75
N LYS A 364 16.68 18.51 3.78
CA LYS A 364 15.66 19.55 3.68
C LYS A 364 14.28 18.96 3.44
N VAL A 365 13.28 19.68 3.92
CA VAL A 365 11.87 19.35 3.68
C VAL A 365 11.53 19.61 2.22
N VAL A 366 10.95 18.59 1.55
CA VAL A 366 10.55 18.66 0.15
C VAL A 366 9.08 18.23 -0.04
N PRO A 367 8.43 18.58 -1.16
CA PRO A 367 7.06 18.15 -1.43
C PRO A 367 6.92 16.63 -1.56
N LEU A 368 5.80 16.09 -1.08
CA LEU A 368 5.32 14.75 -1.39
C LEU A 368 4.24 14.78 -2.50
N PRO A 369 4.20 13.81 -3.39
CA PRO A 369 5.17 12.72 -3.57
C PRO A 369 6.48 13.21 -4.19
N PHE A 370 7.59 12.46 -3.95
CA PHE A 370 8.89 12.74 -4.56
C PHE A 370 8.87 12.49 -6.09
N TYR A 371 8.16 11.47 -6.51
CA TYR A 371 7.95 11.08 -7.90
C TYR A 371 6.49 11.24 -8.31
N LYS A 372 6.29 11.83 -9.48
CA LYS A 372 4.99 11.88 -10.15
C LYS A 372 5.16 11.36 -11.58
N LYS A 373 4.35 10.36 -11.96
CA LYS A 373 4.40 9.86 -13.34
C LYS A 373 4.11 10.99 -14.34
N PRO A 374 4.82 11.02 -15.46
CA PRO A 374 4.55 11.99 -16.52
C PRO A 374 3.08 11.89 -16.97
N LYS A 375 2.45 13.05 -17.20
CA LYS A 375 1.14 13.06 -17.85
C LYS A 375 1.33 12.52 -19.25
N LYS A 376 0.54 11.52 -19.66
CA LYS A 376 0.50 11.12 -21.09
C LYS A 376 0.08 12.38 -21.86
N SER A 377 0.94 12.82 -22.80
CA SER A 377 0.55 13.81 -23.80
C SER A 377 -0.64 13.20 -24.56
N ILE A 378 -1.75 13.91 -24.56
CA ILE A 378 -2.96 13.55 -25.29
C ILE A 378 -2.67 13.73 -26.77
#